data_b55b6b34a7622e54ade66c98f40c7509
#
_entry.id   b55b6b34a7622e54ade66c98f40c7509
#
_cell.length_a   1.000
_cell.length_b   1.000
_cell.length_c   1.000
_cell.angle_alpha   90.00
_cell.angle_beta   90.00
_cell.angle_gamma   90.00
#
_symmetry.space_group_name_H-M   'P 1'
#
loop_
_entity.id
_entity.type
_entity.pdbx_description
1 polymer ?
#
loop_
_entity_poly.entity_id
_entity_poly.type
_entity_poly.pdbx_seq_one_letter_code
_entity_poly.pdbx_strand_id
1 'polypeptide(L)'
;MTTILRGLDRLIGRVVAVAKWLALPLVVLLFLQWPLRELFRGFSREANDLGQVVFALFVAVSVTAATRAGTHLAVDLLARHYSPATRRRLARLGAALGLLPWAVFILVASRTAVLSSVRGLESFQDSGNPGYFLIKIALWVMAAVILGQALVDLLRPRKGNE
;
A
#
# COMPACT_ATOMS: atom_id res chain seq x y z
N MET A 1 12.27 22.74 0.99
CA MET A 1 11.81 21.49 0.40
C MET A 1 11.99 21.58 -1.10
N THR A 2 12.77 20.71 -1.70
CA THR A 2 13.04 20.75 -3.14
C THR A 2 11.76 20.53 -3.94
N THR A 3 11.68 21.06 -5.15
CA THR A 3 10.50 20.94 -6.04
C THR A 3 10.14 19.47 -6.28
N ILE A 4 11.17 18.61 -6.36
CA ILE A 4 11.00 17.16 -6.55
C ILE A 4 10.28 16.52 -5.36
N LEU A 5 10.67 16.82 -4.12
CA LEU A 5 10.03 16.26 -2.92
C LEU A 5 8.56 16.70 -2.79
N ARG A 6 8.26 17.96 -3.15
CA ARG A 6 6.88 18.44 -3.20
C ARG A 6 6.05 17.75 -4.28
N GLY A 7 6.67 17.44 -5.42
CA GLY A 7 6.05 16.68 -6.49
C GLY A 7 5.71 15.26 -6.04
N LEU A 8 6.68 14.58 -5.44
CA LEU A 8 6.53 13.21 -4.92
C LEU A 8 5.45 13.14 -3.83
N ASP A 9 5.48 14.05 -2.86
CA ASP A 9 4.46 14.11 -1.78
C ASP A 9 3.04 14.34 -2.33
N ARG A 10 2.88 15.21 -3.35
CA ARG A 10 1.60 15.42 -4.02
C ARG A 10 1.14 14.20 -4.81
N LEU A 11 2.05 13.52 -5.51
CA LEU A 11 1.75 12.30 -6.25
C LEU A 11 1.24 11.21 -5.30
N ILE A 12 1.99 10.93 -4.23
CA ILE A 12 1.57 9.95 -3.22
C ILE A 12 0.22 10.34 -2.61
N GLY A 13 0.00 11.62 -2.31
CA GLY A 13 -1.28 12.12 -1.80
C GLY A 13 -2.45 11.87 -2.75
N ARG A 14 -2.25 12.03 -4.07
CA ARG A 14 -3.27 11.72 -5.09
C ARG A 14 -3.53 10.22 -5.19
N VAL A 15 -2.48 9.40 -5.21
CA VAL A 15 -2.61 7.93 -5.23
C VAL A 15 -3.43 7.45 -4.03
N VAL A 16 -3.13 7.95 -2.82
CA VAL A 16 -3.88 7.63 -1.61
C VAL A 16 -5.35 8.12 -1.71
N ALA A 17 -5.56 9.32 -2.20
CA ALA A 17 -6.92 9.89 -2.34
C ALA A 17 -7.79 9.11 -3.33
N VAL A 18 -7.21 8.64 -4.43
CA VAL A 18 -7.93 7.81 -5.42
C VAL A 18 -8.16 6.41 -4.89
N ALA A 19 -7.15 5.79 -4.25
CA ALA A 19 -7.22 4.42 -3.81
C ALA A 19 -8.29 4.15 -2.73
N LYS A 20 -8.66 5.15 -1.93
CA LYS A 20 -9.78 5.01 -0.98
C LYS A 20 -11.10 4.63 -1.67
N TRP A 21 -11.29 5.06 -2.92
CA TRP A 21 -12.48 4.74 -3.70
C TRP A 21 -12.52 3.27 -4.16
N LEU A 22 -11.38 2.55 -4.14
CA LEU A 22 -11.35 1.11 -4.39
C LEU A 22 -12.13 0.30 -3.34
N ALA A 23 -12.38 0.87 -2.17
CA ALA A 23 -13.22 0.25 -1.15
C ALA A 23 -14.66 0.01 -1.66
N LEU A 24 -15.21 0.92 -2.48
CA LEU A 24 -16.57 0.80 -3.00
C LEU A 24 -16.74 -0.43 -3.92
N PRO A 25 -15.98 -0.57 -5.03
CA PRO A 25 -16.10 -1.76 -5.87
C PRO A 25 -15.75 -3.04 -5.10
N LEU A 26 -14.81 -2.99 -4.15
CA LEU A 26 -14.50 -4.13 -3.31
C LEU A 26 -15.70 -4.59 -2.48
N VAL A 27 -16.34 -3.65 -1.77
CA VAL A 27 -17.53 -3.95 -0.97
C VAL A 27 -18.66 -4.48 -1.85
N VAL A 28 -18.88 -3.86 -3.03
CA VAL A 28 -19.91 -4.33 -3.98
C VAL A 28 -19.61 -5.74 -4.46
N LEU A 29 -18.37 -6.04 -4.85
CA LEU A 29 -17.98 -7.38 -5.30
C LEU A 29 -18.16 -8.43 -4.21
N LEU A 30 -17.72 -8.14 -2.98
CA LEU A 30 -17.85 -9.06 -1.86
C LEU A 30 -19.31 -9.25 -1.42
N PHE A 31 -20.07 -8.15 -1.39
CA PHE A 31 -21.49 -8.21 -1.01
C PHE A 31 -22.33 -8.98 -2.03
N LEU A 32 -22.11 -8.75 -3.33
CA LEU A 32 -22.84 -9.44 -4.39
C LEU A 32 -22.53 -10.94 -4.45
N GLN A 33 -21.34 -11.36 -4.06
CA GLN A 33 -21.00 -12.80 -4.05
C GLN A 33 -21.87 -13.60 -3.09
N TRP A 34 -22.23 -13.04 -1.93
CA TRP A 34 -23.04 -13.73 -0.94
C TRP A 34 -24.46 -14.04 -1.45
N PRO A 35 -25.30 -13.07 -1.87
CA PRO A 35 -26.63 -13.36 -2.39
C PRO A 35 -26.61 -14.18 -3.70
N LEU A 36 -25.62 -13.99 -4.57
CA LEU A 36 -25.48 -14.80 -5.78
C LEU A 36 -25.26 -16.27 -5.45
N ARG A 37 -24.45 -16.55 -4.44
CA ARG A 37 -24.18 -17.92 -4.00
C ARG A 37 -25.39 -18.56 -3.30
N GLU A 38 -26.03 -17.83 -2.39
CA GLU A 38 -27.10 -18.36 -1.55
C GLU A 38 -28.45 -18.44 -2.29
N LEU A 39 -28.79 -17.40 -3.07
CA LEU A 39 -30.12 -17.31 -3.73
C LEU A 39 -30.13 -17.96 -5.13
N PHE A 40 -29.04 -17.77 -5.88
CA PHE A 40 -28.99 -18.23 -7.27
C PHE A 40 -28.08 -19.44 -7.48
N ARG A 41 -27.44 -19.95 -6.39
CA ARG A 41 -26.42 -21.02 -6.47
C ARG A 41 -25.34 -20.74 -7.51
N GLY A 42 -25.17 -19.46 -7.85
CA GLY A 42 -24.19 -18.97 -8.81
C GLY A 42 -22.94 -18.50 -8.08
N PHE A 43 -21.78 -19.01 -8.50
CA PHE A 43 -20.50 -18.52 -8.03
C PHE A 43 -19.72 -18.02 -9.24
N SER A 44 -19.41 -16.73 -9.27
CA SER A 44 -18.54 -16.20 -10.32
C SER A 44 -17.09 -16.24 -9.85
N ARG A 45 -16.27 -17.08 -10.47
CA ARG A 45 -14.82 -17.14 -10.26
C ARG A 45 -14.16 -15.84 -10.69
N GLU A 46 -14.64 -15.26 -11.79
CA GLU A 46 -14.14 -13.99 -12.34
C GLU A 46 -14.35 -12.82 -11.37
N ALA A 47 -15.51 -12.75 -10.71
CA ALA A 47 -15.78 -11.74 -9.70
C ALA A 47 -14.88 -11.91 -8.47
N ASN A 48 -14.59 -13.16 -8.09
CA ASN A 48 -13.63 -13.45 -7.02
C ASN A 48 -12.21 -13.02 -7.39
N ASP A 49 -11.75 -13.35 -8.59
CA ASP A 49 -10.42 -12.97 -9.10
C ASP A 49 -10.26 -11.44 -9.12
N LEU A 50 -11.27 -10.74 -9.66
CA LEU A 50 -11.30 -9.28 -9.67
C LEU A 50 -11.29 -8.71 -8.24
N GLY A 51 -12.07 -9.30 -7.34
CA GLY A 51 -12.08 -8.94 -5.92
C GLY A 51 -10.70 -9.04 -5.28
N GLN A 52 -9.95 -10.11 -5.55
CA GLN A 52 -8.58 -10.29 -5.06
C GLN A 52 -7.63 -9.20 -5.57
N VAL A 53 -7.71 -8.84 -6.86
CA VAL A 53 -6.88 -7.77 -7.45
C VAL A 53 -7.22 -6.42 -6.82
N VAL A 54 -8.51 -6.07 -6.74
CA VAL A 54 -8.96 -4.80 -6.15
C VAL A 54 -8.55 -4.72 -4.68
N PHE A 55 -8.69 -5.82 -3.93
CA PHE A 55 -8.27 -5.91 -2.54
C PHE A 55 -6.75 -5.71 -2.38
N ALA A 56 -5.94 -6.38 -3.21
CA ALA A 56 -4.49 -6.25 -3.17
C ALA A 56 -4.05 -4.80 -3.43
N LEU A 57 -4.64 -4.12 -4.42
CA LEU A 57 -4.37 -2.71 -4.71
C LEU A 57 -4.84 -1.78 -3.59
N PHE A 58 -6.02 -2.04 -3.04
CA PHE A 58 -6.55 -1.28 -1.91
C PHE A 58 -5.62 -1.36 -0.69
N VAL A 59 -5.21 -2.57 -0.31
CA VAL A 59 -4.28 -2.79 0.81
C VAL A 59 -2.93 -2.13 0.52
N ALA A 60 -2.39 -2.31 -0.69
CA ALA A 60 -1.10 -1.76 -1.09
C ALA A 60 -0.99 -0.25 -0.84
N VAL A 61 -2.08 0.49 -1.08
CA VAL A 61 -2.09 1.95 -0.89
C VAL A 61 -2.54 2.34 0.51
N SER A 62 -3.43 1.58 1.13
CA SER A 62 -3.95 1.86 2.49
C SER A 62 -2.86 1.85 3.54
N VAL A 63 -1.84 0.99 3.42
CA VAL A 63 -0.67 0.96 4.32
C VAL A 63 0.04 2.32 4.30
N THR A 64 0.24 2.90 3.13
CA THR A 64 0.85 4.25 3.02
C THR A 64 -0.08 5.34 3.54
N ALA A 65 -1.39 5.22 3.31
CA ALA A 65 -2.38 6.15 3.86
C ALA A 65 -2.30 6.18 5.39
N ALA A 66 -2.22 5.02 6.02
CA ALA A 66 -2.07 4.89 7.47
C ALA A 66 -0.75 5.51 7.97
N THR A 67 0.36 5.32 7.23
CA THR A 67 1.65 5.96 7.54
C THR A 67 1.54 7.49 7.51
N ARG A 68 0.89 8.05 6.47
CA ARG A 68 0.70 9.50 6.34
C ARG A 68 -0.21 10.09 7.41
N ALA A 69 -1.25 9.37 7.81
CA ALA A 69 -2.18 9.79 8.85
C ALA A 69 -1.60 9.63 10.26
N GLY A 70 -0.45 8.96 10.42
CA GLY A 70 0.12 8.65 11.72
C GLY A 70 -0.76 7.69 12.54
N THR A 71 -1.63 6.94 11.87
CA THR A 71 -2.58 6.01 12.48
C THR A 71 -2.03 4.59 12.63
N HIS A 72 -0.77 4.37 12.27
CA HIS A 72 -0.12 3.12 12.69
C HIS A 72 -0.17 3.07 14.21
N LEU A 73 -0.48 1.89 14.74
CA LEU A 73 -0.39 1.57 16.17
C LEU A 73 1.02 1.93 16.68
N ALA A 74 1.26 3.23 16.79
CA ALA A 74 2.34 3.72 17.63
C ALA A 74 1.95 3.33 19.04
N VAL A 75 2.89 2.77 19.79
CA VAL A 75 2.70 2.53 21.24
C VAL A 75 2.64 3.91 21.89
N ASP A 76 1.44 4.54 21.82
CA ASP A 76 1.18 5.91 22.29
C ASP A 76 1.44 6.07 23.78
N LEU A 77 1.42 4.97 24.53
CA LEU A 77 1.72 4.95 25.95
C LEU A 77 3.10 5.55 26.29
N LEU A 78 4.13 5.20 25.52
CA LEU A 78 5.47 5.76 25.68
C LEU A 78 5.64 7.11 24.95
N ALA A 79 4.97 7.26 23.80
CA ALA A 79 5.09 8.46 22.98
C ALA A 79 4.55 9.72 23.66
N ARG A 80 3.57 9.58 24.57
CA ARG A 80 3.02 10.70 25.35
C ARG A 80 4.06 11.36 26.27
N HIS A 81 5.07 10.62 26.71
CA HIS A 81 6.13 11.10 27.60
C HIS A 81 7.31 11.77 26.87
N TYR A 82 7.33 11.69 25.54
CA TYR A 82 8.42 12.26 24.75
C TYR A 82 8.12 13.67 24.26
N SER A 83 9.17 14.50 24.26
CA SER A 83 9.07 15.83 23.65
C SER A 83 8.72 15.72 22.15
N PRO A 84 8.06 16.74 21.56
CA PRO A 84 7.77 16.75 20.13
C PRO A 84 9.01 16.58 19.24
N ALA A 85 10.17 17.02 19.73
CA ALA A 85 11.46 16.85 19.03
C ALA A 85 11.91 15.39 19.05
N THR A 86 11.79 14.71 20.17
CA THR A 86 12.14 13.29 20.33
C THR A 86 11.23 12.39 19.49
N ARG A 87 9.91 12.64 19.50
CA ARG A 87 8.94 11.91 18.65
C ARG A 87 9.33 12.01 17.18
N ARG A 88 9.70 13.21 16.71
CA ARG A 88 10.15 13.42 15.32
C ARG A 88 11.44 12.70 15.00
N ARG A 89 12.41 12.66 15.92
CA ARG A 89 13.66 11.91 15.73
C ARG A 89 13.39 10.40 15.64
N LEU A 90 12.59 9.87 16.54
CA LEU A 90 12.21 8.45 16.55
C LEU A 90 11.45 8.07 15.28
N ALA A 91 10.50 8.89 14.81
CA ALA A 91 9.80 8.65 13.56
C ALA A 91 10.75 8.60 12.35
N ARG A 92 11.76 9.51 12.30
CA ARG A 92 12.78 9.49 11.24
C ARG A 92 13.69 8.27 11.32
N LEU A 93 14.10 7.88 12.51
CA LEU A 93 14.88 6.66 12.71
C LEU A 93 14.10 5.43 12.30
N GLY A 94 12.82 5.35 12.68
CA GLY A 94 11.92 4.28 12.24
C GLY A 94 11.75 4.22 10.72
N ALA A 95 11.62 5.38 10.06
CA ALA A 95 11.57 5.43 8.60
C ALA A 95 12.90 5.01 7.96
N ALA A 96 14.03 5.46 8.50
CA ALA A 96 15.36 5.18 7.95
C ALA A 96 15.81 3.74 8.17
N LEU A 97 15.56 3.17 9.35
CA LEU A 97 16.07 1.86 9.75
C LEU A 97 15.03 0.74 9.58
N GLY A 98 13.75 1.09 9.51
CA GLY A 98 12.66 0.14 9.34
C GLY A 98 12.06 0.19 7.93
N LEU A 99 11.32 1.25 7.62
CA LEU A 99 10.53 1.30 6.38
C LEU A 99 11.38 1.30 5.11
N LEU A 100 12.48 2.06 5.09
CA LEU A 100 13.30 2.18 3.88
C LEU A 100 14.03 0.87 3.54
N PRO A 101 14.78 0.22 4.47
CA PRO A 101 15.42 -1.06 4.17
C PRO A 101 14.41 -2.15 3.83
N TRP A 102 13.25 -2.17 4.51
CA TRP A 102 12.20 -3.13 4.25
C TRP A 102 11.62 -2.97 2.85
N ALA A 103 11.30 -1.73 2.44
CA ALA A 103 10.76 -1.47 1.10
C ALA A 103 11.77 -1.83 -0.01
N VAL A 104 13.05 -1.48 0.18
CA VAL A 104 14.12 -1.86 -0.75
C VAL A 104 14.26 -3.38 -0.81
N PHE A 105 14.26 -4.05 0.33
CA PHE A 105 14.33 -5.51 0.41
C PHE A 105 13.20 -6.16 -0.39
N ILE A 106 11.94 -5.72 -0.21
CA ILE A 106 10.79 -6.26 -0.96
C ILE A 106 10.98 -6.06 -2.46
N LEU A 107 11.36 -4.86 -2.91
CA LEU A 107 11.56 -4.58 -4.34
C LEU A 107 12.64 -5.45 -4.96
N VAL A 108 13.76 -5.66 -4.25
CA VAL A 108 14.89 -6.44 -4.74
C VAL A 108 14.60 -7.94 -4.67
N ALA A 109 14.14 -8.43 -3.52
CA ALA A 109 13.94 -9.87 -3.30
C ALA A 109 12.81 -10.45 -4.16
N SER A 110 11.74 -9.68 -4.39
CA SER A 110 10.61 -10.13 -5.23
C SER A 110 10.80 -9.90 -6.73
N ARG A 111 11.89 -9.24 -7.14
CA ARG A 111 12.11 -8.83 -8.55
C ARG A 111 11.93 -9.97 -9.55
N THR A 112 12.59 -11.08 -9.33
CA THR A 112 12.54 -12.22 -10.26
C THR A 112 11.13 -12.80 -10.33
N ALA A 113 10.47 -12.97 -9.17
CA ALA A 113 9.12 -13.52 -9.08
C ALA A 113 8.08 -12.60 -9.76
N VAL A 114 8.17 -11.29 -9.56
CA VAL A 114 7.24 -10.33 -10.18
C VAL A 114 7.47 -10.28 -11.70
N LEU A 115 8.72 -10.16 -12.14
CA LEU A 115 9.03 -10.08 -13.58
C LEU A 115 8.67 -11.37 -14.34
N SER A 116 8.92 -12.54 -13.77
CA SER A 116 8.52 -13.81 -14.37
C SER A 116 7.02 -13.96 -14.46
N SER A 117 6.30 -13.57 -13.39
CA SER A 117 4.84 -13.59 -13.34
C SER A 117 4.21 -12.67 -14.40
N VAL A 118 4.74 -11.45 -14.54
CA VAL A 118 4.27 -10.48 -15.55
C VAL A 118 4.56 -10.97 -16.98
N ARG A 119 5.77 -11.49 -17.22
CA ARG A 119 6.14 -12.01 -18.56
C ARG A 119 5.31 -13.23 -18.94
N GLY A 120 5.01 -14.09 -17.97
CA GLY A 120 4.19 -15.29 -18.17
C GLY A 120 2.69 -15.04 -18.14
N LEU A 121 2.22 -13.78 -17.92
CA LEU A 121 0.81 -13.43 -17.73
C LEU A 121 0.12 -14.40 -16.76
N GLU A 122 0.75 -14.61 -15.59
CA GLU A 122 0.35 -15.62 -14.63
C GLU A 122 -1.15 -15.58 -14.34
N SER A 123 -1.76 -16.74 -14.44
CA SER A 123 -3.21 -16.94 -14.26
C SER A 123 -3.56 -17.32 -12.83
N PHE A 124 -4.81 -17.08 -12.45
CA PHE A 124 -5.37 -17.58 -11.20
C PHE A 124 -5.47 -19.11 -11.25
N GLN A 125 -5.11 -19.80 -10.17
CA GLN A 125 -5.08 -21.26 -10.13
C GLN A 125 -6.46 -21.88 -10.23
N ASP A 126 -7.48 -21.23 -9.64
CA ASP A 126 -8.84 -21.78 -9.56
C ASP A 126 -9.67 -21.54 -10.83
N SER A 127 -9.45 -20.42 -11.51
CA SER A 127 -10.23 -20.02 -12.69
C SER A 127 -9.48 -20.22 -14.00
N GLY A 128 -8.14 -20.24 -13.97
CA GLY A 128 -7.30 -20.22 -15.17
C GLY A 128 -7.26 -18.85 -15.87
N ASN A 129 -7.99 -17.84 -15.36
CA ASN A 129 -8.01 -16.51 -15.94
C ASN A 129 -6.65 -15.80 -15.77
N PRO A 130 -6.14 -15.11 -16.77
CA PRO A 130 -4.94 -14.30 -16.63
C PRO A 130 -5.23 -13.12 -15.71
N GLY A 131 -4.27 -12.77 -14.84
CA GLY A 131 -4.46 -11.61 -13.94
C GLY A 131 -3.82 -11.76 -12.58
N TYR A 132 -3.41 -12.93 -12.16
CA TYR A 132 -2.76 -13.12 -10.87
C TYR A 132 -1.47 -12.29 -10.72
N PHE A 133 -0.77 -12.03 -11.82
CA PHE A 133 0.40 -11.14 -11.86
C PHE A 133 0.09 -9.72 -11.36
N LEU A 134 -1.16 -9.24 -11.45
CA LEU A 134 -1.58 -7.92 -10.93
C LEU A 134 -1.46 -7.83 -9.41
N ILE A 135 -1.69 -8.94 -8.70
CA ILE A 135 -1.51 -9.02 -7.25
C ILE A 135 -0.03 -8.85 -6.88
N LYS A 136 0.87 -9.45 -7.68
CA LYS A 136 2.32 -9.29 -7.49
C LYS A 136 2.79 -7.87 -7.85
N ILE A 137 2.18 -7.25 -8.86
CA ILE A 137 2.40 -5.82 -9.15
C ILE A 137 1.95 -4.95 -7.98
N ALA A 138 0.80 -5.26 -7.34
CA ALA A 138 0.33 -4.52 -6.17
C ALA A 138 1.35 -4.54 -5.02
N LEU A 139 2.08 -5.65 -4.82
CA LEU A 139 3.19 -5.72 -3.87
C LEU A 139 4.29 -4.70 -4.20
N TRP A 140 4.67 -4.56 -5.47
CA TRP A 140 5.66 -3.58 -5.90
C TRP A 140 5.15 -2.15 -5.77
N VAL A 141 3.88 -1.91 -6.09
CA VAL A 141 3.23 -0.61 -5.86
C VAL A 141 3.30 -0.24 -4.38
N MET A 142 2.95 -1.17 -3.50
CA MET A 142 3.04 -0.98 -2.06
C MET A 142 4.46 -0.60 -1.62
N ALA A 143 5.45 -1.38 -2.00
CA ALA A 143 6.83 -1.14 -1.63
C ALA A 143 7.36 0.19 -2.18
N ALA A 144 7.04 0.53 -3.44
CA ALA A 144 7.43 1.79 -4.07
C ALA A 144 6.79 3.01 -3.40
N VAL A 145 5.51 2.93 -3.04
CA VAL A 145 4.80 4.04 -2.38
C VAL A 145 5.30 4.22 -0.95
N ILE A 146 5.57 3.13 -0.21
CA ILE A 146 6.18 3.17 1.12
C ILE A 146 7.60 3.76 1.04
N LEU A 147 8.41 3.34 0.08
CA LEU A 147 9.75 3.88 -0.15
C LEU A 147 9.70 5.39 -0.42
N GLY A 148 8.80 5.81 -1.32
CA GLY A 148 8.58 7.22 -1.61
C GLY A 148 8.17 8.02 -0.39
N GLN A 149 7.26 7.49 0.44
CA GLN A 149 6.82 8.14 1.67
C GLN A 149 7.97 8.23 2.69
N ALA A 150 8.73 7.16 2.88
CA ALA A 150 9.88 7.14 3.79
C ALA A 150 10.93 8.20 3.38
N LEU A 151 11.20 8.35 2.07
CA LEU A 151 12.09 9.38 1.55
C LEU A 151 11.55 10.79 1.82
N VAL A 152 10.25 11.03 1.62
CA VAL A 152 9.62 12.33 1.94
C VAL A 152 9.78 12.65 3.42
N ASP A 153 9.54 11.68 4.31
CA ASP A 153 9.61 11.89 5.76
C ASP A 153 11.05 12.14 6.25
N LEU A 154 12.03 11.46 5.65
CA LEU A 154 13.44 11.66 5.95
C LEU A 154 13.97 13.03 5.50
N LEU A 155 13.57 13.44 4.29
CA LEU A 155 14.09 14.64 3.61
C LEU A 155 13.27 15.90 3.92
N ARG A 156 12.18 15.79 4.68
CA ARG A 156 11.38 16.93 5.09
C ARG A 156 12.20 17.89 5.94
N PRO A 157 12.38 19.18 5.54
CA PRO A 157 13.16 20.13 6.31
C PRO A 157 12.61 20.29 7.72
N ARG A 158 13.48 20.51 8.70
CA ARG A 158 13.10 20.96 10.02
C ARG A 158 12.34 22.28 9.87
N LYS A 159 11.03 22.31 10.13
CA LYS A 159 10.39 23.58 10.47
C LYS A 159 11.05 24.03 11.76
N GLY A 160 11.86 25.11 11.66
CA GLY A 160 12.38 25.82 12.83
C GLY A 160 11.21 26.17 13.74
N ASN A 161 11.43 26.08 15.02
CA ASN A 161 10.52 26.66 16.00
C ASN A 161 10.48 28.17 15.73
N GLU A 162 9.42 28.66 15.13
CA GLU A 162 8.93 30.01 15.36
C GLU A 162 7.87 29.94 16.46
#